data_c039881c261c2c58a61489dbf1dfde3e
#
_entry.id   c039881c261c2c58a61489dbf1dfde3e
#
_cell.length_a   1.000
_cell.length_b   1.000
_cell.length_c   1.000
_cell.angle_alpha   90.00
_cell.angle_beta   90.00
_cell.angle_gamma   90.00
#
_symmetry.space_group_name_H-M   'P 1'
#
loop_
_entity.id
_entity.type
_entity.pdbx_description
1 polymer ?
#
loop_
_entity_poly.entity_id
_entity_poly.type
_entity_poly.pdbx_seq_one_letter_code
_entity_poly.pdbx_strand_id
1 'polypeptide(L)'
;GNSHYSRLVQINRSNVGELALAWSYSSAKQQPISATSELQINPIIVNGILYGRSPQYNVFALQADTGKELWTRPADTEPVGLSFMRGLSYWQDTQQQQQRILFTTSHYLFAIDANTGQAIGDFGDNGKVDLRAGLGRDINKISVYAPSPGVIFDDLIIIGTAVNETFGAAPGDIRAYNTLTGELVWRFHTLPHEGEFGYDSWPKDHWQTGGGANAWAGLSVDHARGVVYAPTGSATPDFNGSTRKGDNLFANTILALDARSGERLWHYQTVHHDLWDRDLSSAPTLATVTDQGKKKDVVVQASKQGVLYLLDRDSGKPIFPIEEVPTPASPIAGEYASPTQPKVTLPEPFTRQAFTPDMITDINPEAHAYVKAQYDAAAPFAYFRPPGLQPSILFPGSYGGANWGGGAYDPETNLYYINAMEDANLINMVALELASDNHSDQGELIFKQHCSGCHGDQLQGFYPYAPALVDISLIGNKSDAMAIVQSGKGRMMAFNYLSN
;
A
#
# COMPACT_ATOMS: atom_id res chain seq x y z
N GLY A 1 -11.80 4.78 -13.38
CA GLY A 1 -12.21 5.56 -12.22
C GLY A 1 -12.38 4.78 -10.92
N ASN A 2 -11.99 3.51 -10.90
CA ASN A 2 -11.98 2.65 -9.71
C ASN A 2 -13.28 2.68 -8.86
N SER A 3 -14.44 2.72 -9.54
CA SER A 3 -15.75 2.80 -8.86
C SER A 3 -16.25 1.45 -8.34
N HIS A 4 -15.66 0.33 -8.74
CA HIS A 4 -16.11 -1.04 -8.46
C HIS A 4 -17.61 -1.25 -8.73
N TYR A 5 -18.15 -0.52 -9.71
CA TYR A 5 -19.54 -0.54 -10.10
C TYR A 5 -19.72 -1.21 -11.47
N SER A 6 -20.75 -2.04 -11.58
CA SER A 6 -21.17 -2.66 -12.85
C SER A 6 -22.57 -2.17 -13.23
N ARG A 7 -22.75 -1.80 -14.49
CA ARG A 7 -24.07 -1.48 -15.08
C ARG A 7 -24.85 -2.71 -15.49
N LEU A 8 -24.32 -3.91 -15.28
CA LEU A 8 -24.97 -5.16 -15.60
C LEU A 8 -26.18 -5.38 -14.68
N VAL A 9 -27.34 -5.71 -15.27
CA VAL A 9 -28.60 -5.88 -14.54
C VAL A 9 -29.20 -7.29 -14.69
N GLN A 10 -28.52 -8.20 -15.37
CA GLN A 10 -28.96 -9.57 -15.59
C GLN A 10 -29.15 -10.33 -14.27
N ILE A 11 -28.26 -10.08 -13.29
CA ILE A 11 -28.39 -10.62 -11.94
C ILE A 11 -28.95 -9.51 -11.05
N ASN A 12 -30.07 -9.79 -10.39
CA ASN A 12 -30.76 -8.83 -9.53
C ASN A 12 -31.48 -9.56 -8.38
N ARG A 13 -32.19 -8.82 -7.53
CA ARG A 13 -32.88 -9.38 -6.35
C ARG A 13 -33.91 -10.47 -6.68
N SER A 14 -34.49 -10.49 -7.88
CA SER A 14 -35.52 -11.48 -8.25
C SER A 14 -34.91 -12.82 -8.67
N ASN A 15 -33.67 -12.88 -9.09
CA ASN A 15 -33.04 -14.08 -9.64
C ASN A 15 -31.71 -14.49 -9.02
N VAL A 16 -31.14 -13.69 -8.09
CA VAL A 16 -29.90 -14.02 -7.45
C VAL A 16 -29.92 -15.36 -6.68
N GLY A 17 -31.08 -15.74 -6.15
CA GLY A 17 -31.28 -17.03 -5.48
C GLY A 17 -31.28 -18.25 -6.42
N GLU A 18 -31.36 -18.04 -7.74
CA GLU A 18 -31.36 -19.08 -8.77
C GLU A 18 -29.96 -19.34 -9.35
N LEU A 19 -28.95 -18.60 -8.89
CA LEU A 19 -27.58 -18.77 -9.35
C LEU A 19 -27.07 -20.16 -9.04
N ALA A 20 -26.47 -20.81 -10.05
CA ALA A 20 -25.79 -22.08 -9.93
C ALA A 20 -24.32 -21.94 -10.35
N LEU A 21 -23.46 -22.81 -9.79
CA LEU A 21 -22.05 -22.86 -10.19
C LEU A 21 -21.94 -23.28 -11.66
N ALA A 22 -21.45 -22.38 -12.52
CA ALA A 22 -21.22 -22.67 -13.93
C ALA A 22 -19.93 -23.48 -14.15
N TRP A 23 -18.85 -23.06 -13.51
CA TRP A 23 -17.55 -23.75 -13.56
C TRP A 23 -16.67 -23.34 -12.37
N SER A 24 -15.60 -24.09 -12.15
CA SER A 24 -14.54 -23.76 -11.18
C SER A 24 -13.18 -24.01 -11.81
N TYR A 25 -12.21 -23.21 -11.43
CA TYR A 25 -10.81 -23.34 -11.85
C TYR A 25 -9.90 -23.38 -10.62
N SER A 26 -9.07 -24.40 -10.53
CA SER A 26 -8.03 -24.50 -9.49
C SER A 26 -6.70 -24.08 -10.07
N SER A 27 -6.18 -22.95 -9.65
CA SER A 27 -4.87 -22.44 -10.07
C SER A 27 -3.69 -23.16 -9.40
N ALA A 28 -3.96 -24.00 -8.39
CA ALA A 28 -2.94 -24.71 -7.60
C ALA A 28 -2.58 -26.10 -8.16
N LYS A 29 -2.96 -26.43 -9.38
CA LYS A 29 -2.85 -27.78 -9.98
C LYS A 29 -1.46 -28.43 -9.91
N GLN A 30 -0.40 -27.67 -9.75
CA GLN A 30 0.98 -28.18 -9.90
C GLN A 30 1.91 -27.87 -8.73
N GLN A 31 1.46 -27.10 -7.75
CA GLN A 31 2.29 -26.70 -6.59
C GLN A 31 1.47 -26.68 -5.31
N PRO A 32 2.01 -27.20 -4.21
CA PRO A 32 1.31 -27.15 -2.93
C PRO A 32 1.12 -25.68 -2.50
N ILE A 33 -0.08 -25.37 -2.02
CA ILE A 33 -0.39 -24.10 -1.37
C ILE A 33 0.15 -24.15 0.05
N SER A 34 0.96 -23.18 0.46
CA SER A 34 1.37 -23.05 1.85
C SER A 34 0.22 -22.51 2.71
N ALA A 35 0.25 -22.77 4.00
CA ALA A 35 -0.74 -22.20 4.94
C ALA A 35 -0.74 -20.65 4.96
N THR A 36 0.32 -20.04 4.45
CA THR A 36 0.50 -18.57 4.36
C THR A 36 0.23 -18.01 2.96
N SER A 37 -0.21 -18.86 2.01
CA SER A 37 -0.56 -18.39 0.67
C SER A 37 -1.82 -17.53 0.72
N GLU A 38 -1.77 -16.36 0.08
CA GLU A 38 -2.87 -15.40 0.03
C GLU A 38 -3.18 -15.02 -1.41
N LEU A 39 -4.46 -14.88 -1.73
CA LEU A 39 -4.93 -14.46 -3.04
C LEU A 39 -5.69 -13.14 -2.91
N GLN A 40 -5.06 -12.04 -3.30
CA GLN A 40 -5.64 -10.68 -3.26
C GLN A 40 -6.04 -10.16 -4.65
N ILE A 41 -6.05 -11.00 -5.67
CA ILE A 41 -6.23 -10.56 -7.05
C ILE A 41 -7.69 -10.22 -7.38
N ASN A 42 -7.86 -9.14 -8.12
CA ASN A 42 -9.05 -8.87 -8.93
C ASN A 42 -8.73 -9.29 -10.38
N PRO A 43 -9.30 -10.38 -10.90
CA PRO A 43 -9.10 -10.78 -12.29
C PRO A 43 -9.75 -9.77 -13.23
N ILE A 44 -9.23 -9.66 -14.45
CA ILE A 44 -9.81 -8.82 -15.50
C ILE A 44 -10.39 -9.68 -16.61
N ILE A 45 -11.49 -9.22 -17.21
CA ILE A 45 -12.12 -9.88 -18.36
C ILE A 45 -12.10 -8.92 -19.54
N VAL A 46 -11.46 -9.35 -20.63
CA VAL A 46 -11.38 -8.61 -21.89
C VAL A 46 -11.73 -9.54 -23.05
N ASN A 47 -12.70 -9.15 -23.85
CA ASN A 47 -13.14 -9.91 -25.04
C ASN A 47 -13.46 -11.40 -24.76
N GLY A 48 -14.09 -11.69 -23.60
CA GLY A 48 -14.46 -13.04 -23.20
C GLY A 48 -13.31 -13.89 -22.63
N ILE A 49 -12.14 -13.32 -22.43
CA ILE A 49 -10.99 -13.97 -21.80
C ILE A 49 -10.81 -13.40 -20.40
N LEU A 50 -10.76 -14.27 -19.39
CA LEU A 50 -10.44 -13.94 -18.01
C LEU A 50 -8.94 -14.11 -17.79
N TYR A 51 -8.28 -13.04 -17.34
CA TYR A 51 -6.87 -13.07 -16.94
C TYR A 51 -6.77 -13.00 -15.43
N GLY A 52 -5.96 -13.88 -14.84
CA GLY A 52 -5.80 -13.98 -13.41
C GLY A 52 -4.39 -14.41 -13.00
N ARG A 53 -4.15 -14.45 -11.69
CA ARG A 53 -2.89 -14.95 -11.11
C ARG A 53 -3.19 -15.97 -10.02
N SER A 54 -2.27 -16.93 -9.87
CA SER A 54 -2.33 -17.92 -8.79
C SER A 54 -1.60 -17.40 -7.54
N PRO A 55 -1.84 -18.02 -6.36
CA PRO A 55 -1.03 -17.77 -5.16
C PRO A 55 0.47 -18.08 -5.34
N GLN A 56 0.83 -18.85 -6.37
CA GLN A 56 2.22 -19.16 -6.76
C GLN A 56 2.77 -18.19 -7.80
N TYR A 57 2.08 -17.05 -8.01
CA TYR A 57 2.45 -15.98 -8.94
C TYR A 57 2.38 -16.33 -10.44
N ASN A 58 1.85 -17.49 -10.81
CA ASN A 58 1.58 -17.82 -12.20
C ASN A 58 0.53 -16.88 -12.77
N VAL A 59 0.69 -16.48 -14.03
CA VAL A 59 -0.35 -15.75 -14.77
C VAL A 59 -1.09 -16.75 -15.66
N PHE A 60 -2.41 -16.65 -15.74
CA PHE A 60 -3.22 -17.55 -16.57
C PHE A 60 -4.33 -16.80 -17.32
N ALA A 61 -4.76 -17.39 -18.42
CA ALA A 61 -5.91 -16.95 -19.19
C ALA A 61 -6.93 -18.09 -19.32
N LEU A 62 -8.20 -17.76 -19.07
CA LEU A 62 -9.32 -18.69 -19.18
C LEU A 62 -10.35 -18.12 -20.14
N GLN A 63 -11.05 -19.01 -20.82
CA GLN A 63 -12.30 -18.66 -21.49
C GLN A 63 -13.36 -18.35 -20.43
N ALA A 64 -13.89 -17.12 -20.40
CA ALA A 64 -14.64 -16.61 -19.26
C ALA A 64 -16.01 -17.30 -19.06
N ASP A 65 -16.62 -17.84 -20.12
CA ASP A 65 -17.90 -18.55 -20.09
C ASP A 65 -17.80 -20.01 -19.64
N THR A 66 -16.65 -20.66 -19.87
CA THR A 66 -16.47 -22.10 -19.64
C THR A 66 -15.42 -22.42 -18.57
N GLY A 67 -14.59 -21.47 -18.17
CA GLY A 67 -13.43 -21.71 -17.29
C GLY A 67 -12.32 -22.52 -17.94
N LYS A 68 -12.37 -22.78 -19.26
CA LYS A 68 -11.35 -23.53 -19.99
C LYS A 68 -10.06 -22.74 -20.02
N GLU A 69 -8.97 -23.37 -19.55
CA GLU A 69 -7.63 -22.78 -19.61
C GLU A 69 -7.16 -22.64 -21.07
N LEU A 70 -6.76 -21.42 -21.44
CA LEU A 70 -6.17 -21.11 -22.72
C LEU A 70 -4.65 -21.23 -22.67
N TRP A 71 -4.07 -20.64 -21.64
CA TRP A 71 -2.64 -20.73 -21.34
C TRP A 71 -2.38 -20.45 -19.85
N THR A 72 -1.26 -20.96 -19.37
CA THR A 72 -0.69 -20.62 -18.05
C THR A 72 0.80 -20.38 -18.22
N ARG A 73 1.27 -19.26 -17.66
CA ARG A 73 2.69 -18.90 -17.59
C ARG A 73 3.15 -19.02 -16.15
N PRO A 74 4.18 -19.84 -15.87
CA PRO A 74 4.83 -19.89 -14.56
C PRO A 74 5.43 -18.54 -14.18
N ALA A 75 5.63 -18.30 -12.89
CA ALA A 75 6.35 -17.13 -12.41
C ALA A 75 7.80 -17.14 -12.93
N ASP A 76 8.25 -16.00 -13.46
CA ASP A 76 9.61 -15.84 -14.01
C ASP A 76 10.67 -15.62 -12.92
N THR A 77 10.25 -15.26 -11.72
CA THR A 77 11.12 -14.98 -10.58
C THR A 77 10.47 -15.45 -9.29
N GLU A 78 11.28 -15.90 -8.35
CA GLU A 78 10.82 -16.14 -6.98
C GLU A 78 10.30 -14.83 -6.39
N PRO A 79 9.15 -14.84 -5.72
CA PRO A 79 8.63 -13.66 -5.05
C PRO A 79 9.54 -13.26 -3.89
N VAL A 80 9.77 -11.95 -3.75
CA VAL A 80 10.57 -11.37 -2.66
C VAL A 80 9.64 -10.62 -1.71
N GLY A 81 9.69 -10.96 -0.43
CA GLY A 81 8.96 -10.26 0.63
C GLY A 81 7.43 -10.31 0.48
N LEU A 82 6.77 -9.26 0.91
CA LEU A 82 5.31 -9.07 0.82
C LEU A 82 4.85 -8.84 -0.63
N SER A 83 5.13 -9.78 -1.52
CA SER A 83 4.76 -9.68 -2.93
C SER A 83 3.27 -9.95 -3.16
N PHE A 84 2.39 -9.24 -2.45
CA PHE A 84 0.96 -9.27 -2.76
C PHE A 84 0.73 -8.75 -4.16
N MET A 85 -0.08 -9.47 -4.92
CA MET A 85 -0.38 -9.12 -6.30
C MET A 85 -1.90 -8.92 -6.43
N ARG A 86 -2.32 -7.67 -6.57
CA ARG A 86 -3.74 -7.30 -6.51
C ARG A 86 -4.42 -7.23 -7.88
N GLY A 87 -3.66 -7.37 -8.96
CA GLY A 87 -4.25 -7.31 -10.29
C GLY A 87 -3.25 -7.37 -11.43
N LEU A 88 -3.79 -7.16 -12.61
CA LEU A 88 -3.10 -7.11 -13.89
C LEU A 88 -3.58 -5.88 -14.65
N SER A 89 -2.76 -5.36 -15.55
CA SER A 89 -3.14 -4.28 -16.47
C SER A 89 -3.19 -4.83 -17.90
N TYR A 90 -4.21 -4.46 -18.65
CA TYR A 90 -4.37 -4.81 -20.05
C TYR A 90 -4.15 -3.57 -20.91
N TRP A 91 -3.35 -3.71 -21.95
CA TRP A 91 -3.14 -2.71 -22.97
C TRP A 91 -3.33 -3.32 -24.36
N GLN A 92 -3.86 -2.53 -25.27
CA GLN A 92 -3.92 -2.87 -26.70
C GLN A 92 -3.65 -1.63 -27.55
N ASP A 93 -3.06 -1.82 -28.72
CA ASP A 93 -2.92 -0.76 -29.69
C ASP A 93 -4.28 -0.39 -30.33
N THR A 94 -4.33 0.74 -31.02
CA THR A 94 -5.55 1.24 -31.65
C THR A 94 -6.10 0.33 -32.75
N GLN A 95 -5.24 -0.50 -33.33
CA GLN A 95 -5.59 -1.47 -34.38
C GLN A 95 -5.91 -2.86 -33.82
N GLN A 96 -5.77 -3.05 -32.52
CA GLN A 96 -5.94 -4.33 -31.80
C GLN A 96 -5.01 -5.46 -32.32
N GLN A 97 -3.89 -5.10 -32.94
CA GLN A 97 -2.91 -6.08 -33.45
C GLN A 97 -1.94 -6.53 -32.36
N GLN A 98 -1.66 -5.64 -31.40
CA GLN A 98 -0.85 -5.94 -30.21
C GLN A 98 -1.72 -5.84 -28.97
N GLN A 99 -1.72 -6.89 -28.18
CA GLN A 99 -2.45 -6.97 -26.92
C GLN A 99 -1.52 -7.49 -25.83
N ARG A 100 -1.41 -6.76 -24.73
CA ARG A 100 -0.44 -7.04 -23.68
C ARG A 100 -1.10 -7.15 -22.32
N ILE A 101 -0.64 -8.10 -21.52
CA ILE A 101 -0.84 -8.11 -20.08
C ILE A 101 0.45 -7.59 -19.44
N LEU A 102 0.31 -6.52 -18.66
CA LEU A 102 1.40 -5.97 -17.86
C LEU A 102 1.14 -6.30 -16.38
N PHE A 103 2.17 -6.75 -15.70
CA PHE A 103 2.07 -7.14 -14.29
C PHE A 103 3.43 -7.03 -13.61
N THR A 104 3.43 -7.04 -12.30
CA THR A 104 4.65 -6.98 -11.51
C THR A 104 4.84 -8.27 -10.72
N THR A 105 6.06 -8.70 -10.55
CA THR A 105 6.45 -9.74 -9.60
C THR A 105 7.81 -9.37 -9.04
N SER A 106 7.97 -9.48 -7.72
CA SER A 106 9.21 -9.06 -7.06
C SER A 106 9.53 -7.61 -7.43
N HIS A 107 10.71 -7.33 -7.93
CA HIS A 107 11.18 -5.99 -8.30
C HIS A 107 10.92 -5.63 -9.78
N TYR A 108 10.22 -6.47 -10.53
CA TYR A 108 10.13 -6.33 -11.98
C TYR A 108 8.71 -6.05 -12.47
N LEU A 109 8.62 -5.17 -13.47
CA LEU A 109 7.46 -5.00 -14.33
C LEU A 109 7.66 -5.87 -15.59
N PHE A 110 6.69 -6.73 -15.89
CA PHE A 110 6.69 -7.62 -17.05
C PHE A 110 5.65 -7.21 -18.08
N ALA A 111 5.92 -7.52 -19.34
CA ALA A 111 4.95 -7.47 -20.42
C ALA A 111 4.91 -8.82 -21.16
N ILE A 112 3.70 -9.36 -21.32
CA ILE A 112 3.46 -10.60 -22.07
C ILE A 112 2.37 -10.39 -23.12
N ASP A 113 2.41 -11.17 -24.18
CA ASP A 113 1.34 -11.23 -25.17
C ASP A 113 0.07 -11.81 -24.54
N ALA A 114 -1.03 -11.09 -24.63
CA ALA A 114 -2.29 -11.46 -23.98
C ALA A 114 -2.90 -12.74 -24.55
N ASN A 115 -2.64 -13.08 -25.81
CA ASN A 115 -3.22 -14.24 -26.47
C ASN A 115 -2.45 -15.54 -26.16
N THR A 116 -1.14 -15.44 -25.93
CA THR A 116 -0.24 -16.60 -25.84
C THR A 116 0.43 -16.76 -24.47
N GLY A 117 0.47 -15.70 -23.65
CA GLY A 117 1.21 -15.66 -22.38
C GLY A 117 2.73 -15.60 -22.53
N GLN A 118 3.24 -15.45 -23.77
CA GLN A 118 4.69 -15.39 -24.01
C GLN A 118 5.26 -14.01 -23.68
N ALA A 119 6.51 -13.96 -23.18
CA ALA A 119 7.20 -12.71 -22.92
C ALA A 119 7.40 -11.91 -24.21
N ILE A 120 7.27 -10.59 -24.11
CA ILE A 120 7.58 -9.66 -25.20
C ILE A 120 9.03 -9.23 -25.05
N GLY A 121 9.92 -9.87 -25.83
CA GLY A 121 11.38 -9.72 -25.68
C GLY A 121 11.88 -8.28 -25.82
N ASP A 122 11.21 -7.45 -26.62
CA ASP A 122 11.57 -6.04 -26.85
C ASP A 122 11.09 -5.10 -25.73
N PHE A 123 10.41 -5.60 -24.71
CA PHE A 123 10.01 -4.82 -23.55
C PHE A 123 11.10 -4.86 -22.47
N GLY A 124 11.76 -3.71 -22.25
CA GLY A 124 12.86 -3.58 -21.30
C GLY A 124 14.01 -4.53 -21.59
N ASP A 125 14.51 -5.22 -20.57
CA ASP A 125 15.50 -6.28 -20.71
C ASP A 125 14.82 -7.64 -20.76
N ASN A 126 14.71 -8.22 -21.95
CA ASN A 126 14.11 -9.54 -22.18
C ASN A 126 12.70 -9.71 -21.57
N GLY A 127 11.83 -8.73 -21.79
CA GLY A 127 10.42 -8.76 -21.36
C GLY A 127 10.14 -8.19 -19.99
N LYS A 128 11.12 -7.53 -19.35
CA LYS A 128 10.96 -6.95 -18.00
C LYS A 128 11.76 -5.68 -17.78
N VAL A 129 11.29 -4.87 -16.82
CA VAL A 129 11.94 -3.65 -16.33
C VAL A 129 12.20 -3.79 -14.83
N ASP A 130 13.43 -3.53 -14.36
CA ASP A 130 13.77 -3.49 -12.94
C ASP A 130 13.28 -2.17 -12.32
N LEU A 131 12.31 -2.26 -11.41
CA LEU A 131 11.72 -1.10 -10.74
C LEU A 131 12.66 -0.42 -9.73
N ARG A 132 13.79 -1.03 -9.38
CA ARG A 132 14.82 -0.42 -8.51
C ARG A 132 15.75 0.51 -9.28
N ALA A 133 15.78 0.34 -10.61
CA ALA A 133 16.68 1.11 -11.46
C ALA A 133 16.34 2.61 -11.42
N GLY A 134 17.39 3.42 -11.40
CA GLY A 134 17.29 4.87 -11.53
C GLY A 134 16.83 5.62 -10.28
N LEU A 135 16.63 4.98 -9.13
CA LEU A 135 16.19 5.64 -7.89
C LEU A 135 17.32 6.33 -7.10
N GLY A 136 18.53 6.41 -7.65
CA GLY A 136 19.69 7.03 -6.97
C GLY A 136 20.17 6.23 -5.76
N ARG A 137 19.86 4.93 -5.70
CA ARG A 137 20.24 4.01 -4.62
C ARG A 137 20.97 2.79 -5.17
N ASP A 138 21.75 2.13 -4.32
CA ASP A 138 22.30 0.80 -4.62
C ASP A 138 21.12 -0.20 -4.70
N ILE A 139 20.88 -0.74 -5.89
CA ILE A 139 19.77 -1.67 -6.15
C ILE A 139 19.81 -2.95 -5.30
N ASN A 140 21.00 -3.32 -4.78
CA ASN A 140 21.17 -4.49 -3.93
C ASN A 140 20.77 -4.21 -2.47
N LYS A 141 20.61 -2.94 -2.10
CA LYS A 141 20.27 -2.49 -0.74
C LYS A 141 18.86 -1.96 -0.59
N ILE A 142 18.08 -1.91 -1.66
CA ILE A 142 16.71 -1.41 -1.63
C ILE A 142 15.72 -2.50 -2.07
N SER A 143 14.56 -2.49 -1.45
CA SER A 143 13.40 -3.28 -1.87
C SER A 143 12.36 -2.34 -2.46
N VAL A 144 11.93 -2.63 -3.70
CA VAL A 144 10.89 -1.88 -4.40
C VAL A 144 10.03 -2.89 -5.15
N TYR A 145 8.75 -2.90 -4.90
CA TYR A 145 7.79 -3.78 -5.58
C TYR A 145 6.47 -3.03 -5.81
N ALA A 146 5.62 -3.50 -6.70
CA ALA A 146 4.33 -2.87 -6.95
C ALA A 146 3.20 -3.88 -6.68
N PRO A 147 2.59 -3.83 -5.48
CA PRO A 147 1.54 -4.78 -5.09
C PRO A 147 0.23 -4.55 -5.84
N SER A 148 -0.04 -3.32 -6.26
CA SER A 148 -1.24 -2.96 -7.03
C SER A 148 -0.89 -2.80 -8.51
N PRO A 149 -1.81 -3.14 -9.43
CA PRO A 149 -1.58 -2.98 -10.86
C PRO A 149 -1.40 -1.50 -11.20
N GLY A 150 -0.55 -1.24 -12.20
CA GLY A 150 -0.45 0.09 -12.80
C GLY A 150 -1.74 0.45 -13.57
N VAL A 151 -1.94 1.73 -13.79
CA VAL A 151 -3.04 2.23 -14.62
C VAL A 151 -2.53 2.55 -16.03
N ILE A 152 -3.34 2.21 -17.03
CA ILE A 152 -3.01 2.49 -18.43
C ILE A 152 -3.58 3.85 -18.84
N PHE A 153 -2.75 4.66 -19.47
CA PHE A 153 -3.16 5.89 -20.13
C PHE A 153 -2.43 6.01 -21.48
N ASP A 154 -3.17 5.97 -22.58
CA ASP A 154 -2.63 5.86 -23.93
C ASP A 154 -1.60 4.69 -23.99
N ASP A 155 -0.36 4.94 -24.41
CA ASP A 155 0.73 3.95 -24.46
C ASP A 155 1.62 3.97 -23.19
N LEU A 156 1.08 4.41 -22.08
CA LEU A 156 1.78 4.47 -20.79
C LEU A 156 1.16 3.52 -19.77
N ILE A 157 2.01 2.84 -19.01
CA ILE A 157 1.65 2.24 -17.73
C ILE A 157 2.23 3.08 -16.60
N ILE A 158 1.35 3.64 -15.75
CA ILE A 158 1.73 4.49 -14.60
C ILE A 158 1.66 3.64 -13.36
N ILE A 159 2.74 3.61 -12.58
CA ILE A 159 2.92 2.69 -11.45
C ILE A 159 3.32 3.46 -10.19
N GLY A 160 2.63 3.15 -9.08
CA GLY A 160 3.11 3.37 -7.73
C GLY A 160 3.76 2.11 -7.18
N THR A 161 4.61 2.27 -6.19
CA THR A 161 5.37 1.17 -5.60
C THR A 161 5.19 1.09 -4.09
N ALA A 162 5.53 -0.05 -3.51
CA ALA A 162 5.77 -0.24 -2.10
C ALA A 162 7.27 -0.38 -1.85
N VAL A 163 7.72 0.09 -0.70
CA VAL A 163 9.11 0.08 -0.26
C VAL A 163 9.19 -0.41 1.19
N ASN A 164 10.37 -0.58 1.73
CA ASN A 164 10.52 -0.88 3.16
C ASN A 164 10.03 0.29 4.03
N GLU A 165 9.54 0.00 5.22
CA GLU A 165 8.98 0.98 6.17
C GLU A 165 9.99 1.43 7.24
N THR A 166 11.29 1.17 7.01
CA THR A 166 12.39 1.42 7.94
C THR A 166 13.41 2.41 7.39
N PHE A 167 14.45 2.70 8.18
CA PHE A 167 15.59 3.51 7.73
C PHE A 167 16.22 2.92 6.46
N GLY A 168 16.65 3.81 5.54
CA GLY A 168 17.29 3.41 4.29
C GLY A 168 16.33 2.88 3.21
N ALA A 169 15.03 3.03 3.39
CA ALA A 169 14.04 2.70 2.38
C ALA A 169 14.25 3.50 1.09
N ALA A 170 13.79 2.92 -0.03
CA ALA A 170 13.78 3.62 -1.30
C ALA A 170 12.75 4.77 -1.32
N PRO A 171 12.94 5.81 -2.16
CA PRO A 171 11.90 6.79 -2.42
C PRO A 171 10.71 6.12 -3.15
N GLY A 172 9.51 6.59 -2.85
CA GLY A 172 8.26 6.04 -3.37
C GLY A 172 7.83 6.61 -4.72
N ASP A 173 8.76 7.01 -5.57
CA ASP A 173 8.51 7.72 -6.83
C ASP A 173 7.40 7.08 -7.67
N ILE A 174 6.52 7.93 -8.22
CA ILE A 174 5.51 7.52 -9.20
C ILE A 174 6.12 7.60 -10.58
N ARG A 175 5.97 6.54 -11.39
CA ARG A 175 6.67 6.42 -12.68
C ARG A 175 5.76 5.92 -13.77
N ALA A 176 5.94 6.48 -14.97
CA ALA A 176 5.30 5.98 -16.17
C ALA A 176 6.32 5.34 -17.12
N TYR A 177 5.97 4.18 -17.62
CA TYR A 177 6.75 3.43 -18.60
C TYR A 177 5.95 3.28 -19.89
N ASN A 178 6.64 3.33 -21.01
CA ASN A 178 6.04 3.04 -22.31
C ASN A 178 5.63 1.56 -22.37
N THR A 179 4.38 1.27 -22.72
CA THR A 179 3.83 -0.09 -22.75
C THR A 179 4.43 -0.97 -23.84
N LEU A 180 5.05 -0.36 -24.89
CA LEU A 180 5.68 -1.06 -26.00
C LEU A 180 7.14 -1.38 -25.71
N THR A 181 7.90 -0.41 -25.18
CA THR A 181 9.36 -0.54 -25.04
C THR A 181 9.82 -0.79 -23.60
N GLY A 182 9.01 -0.48 -22.59
CA GLY A 182 9.41 -0.52 -21.18
C GLY A 182 10.30 0.66 -20.77
N GLU A 183 10.56 1.63 -21.64
CA GLU A 183 11.33 2.82 -21.33
C GLU A 183 10.60 3.70 -20.32
N LEU A 184 11.34 4.27 -19.37
CA LEU A 184 10.82 5.28 -18.44
C LEU A 184 10.53 6.57 -19.22
N VAL A 185 9.26 7.00 -19.20
CA VAL A 185 8.82 8.24 -19.89
C VAL A 185 8.87 9.43 -18.97
N TRP A 186 8.34 9.29 -17.75
CA TRP A 186 8.41 10.33 -16.73
C TRP A 186 8.45 9.75 -15.32
N ARG A 187 8.89 10.59 -14.39
CA ARG A 187 8.97 10.31 -12.96
C ARG A 187 8.50 11.51 -12.17
N PHE A 188 7.74 11.28 -11.15
CA PHE A 188 7.41 12.23 -10.11
C PHE A 188 8.13 11.84 -8.82
N HIS A 189 8.98 12.72 -8.29
CA HIS A 189 9.66 12.51 -7.02
C HIS A 189 8.70 12.75 -5.86
N THR A 190 8.41 11.70 -5.09
CA THR A 190 7.58 11.84 -3.88
C THR A 190 8.37 12.36 -2.70
N LEU A 191 9.71 12.24 -2.74
CA LEU A 191 10.65 13.00 -1.92
C LEU A 191 11.30 14.04 -2.82
N PRO A 192 10.88 15.32 -2.76
CA PRO A 192 11.33 16.35 -3.68
C PRO A 192 12.84 16.60 -3.62
N HIS A 193 13.45 16.79 -4.79
CA HIS A 193 14.85 17.17 -4.94
C HIS A 193 15.02 18.68 -4.84
N GLU A 194 16.26 19.15 -4.72
CA GLU A 194 16.58 20.58 -4.65
C GLU A 194 15.98 21.33 -5.87
N GLY A 195 15.25 22.40 -5.60
CA GLY A 195 14.54 23.21 -6.60
C GLY A 195 13.14 22.72 -6.95
N GLU A 196 12.71 21.55 -6.47
CA GLU A 196 11.34 21.06 -6.66
C GLU A 196 10.42 21.56 -5.54
N PHE A 197 9.14 21.69 -5.87
CA PHE A 197 8.11 22.08 -4.89
C PHE A 197 8.03 21.03 -3.77
N GLY A 198 8.03 21.46 -2.53
CA GLY A 198 7.96 20.59 -1.35
C GLY A 198 9.34 20.24 -0.76
N TYR A 199 10.45 20.59 -1.41
CA TYR A 199 11.80 20.33 -0.90
C TYR A 199 12.02 20.86 0.52
N ASP A 200 11.54 22.08 0.81
CA ASP A 200 11.68 22.72 2.12
C ASP A 200 10.81 22.07 3.23
N SER A 201 9.94 21.12 2.88
CA SER A 201 9.17 20.33 3.84
C SER A 201 9.96 19.16 4.43
N TRP A 202 11.21 18.99 4.04
CA TRP A 202 12.14 17.96 4.48
C TRP A 202 13.45 18.59 4.96
N PRO A 203 14.27 17.87 5.75
CA PRO A 203 15.66 18.28 5.97
C PRO A 203 16.41 18.34 4.65
N LYS A 204 17.36 19.28 4.58
CA LYS A 204 18.19 19.45 3.38
C LYS A 204 18.77 18.12 2.90
N ASP A 205 18.66 17.86 1.60
CA ASP A 205 19.17 16.66 0.92
C ASP A 205 18.65 15.31 1.47
N HIS A 206 17.53 15.33 2.21
CA HIS A 206 16.94 14.11 2.77
C HIS A 206 16.54 13.09 1.68
N TRP A 207 16.19 13.55 0.49
CA TRP A 207 15.90 12.70 -0.66
C TRP A 207 17.02 11.69 -1.00
N GLN A 208 18.26 11.96 -0.60
CA GLN A 208 19.41 11.07 -0.83
C GLN A 208 19.38 9.82 0.08
N THR A 209 18.77 9.88 1.24
CA THR A 209 18.79 8.81 2.25
C THR A 209 17.42 8.42 2.77
N GLY A 210 16.45 9.31 2.66
CA GLY A 210 15.06 9.07 3.07
C GLY A 210 14.29 8.20 2.10
N GLY A 211 13.12 7.73 2.50
CA GLY A 211 12.26 6.86 1.72
C GLY A 211 10.79 6.97 2.10
N GLY A 212 9.98 6.04 1.61
CA GLY A 212 8.53 6.05 1.80
C GLY A 212 7.82 7.01 0.86
N ALA A 213 6.73 7.60 1.32
CA ALA A 213 5.83 8.44 0.53
C ALA A 213 5.35 7.74 -0.77
N ASN A 214 5.12 6.45 -0.69
CA ASN A 214 4.94 5.56 -1.82
C ASN A 214 3.46 5.26 -2.10
N ALA A 215 3.07 5.20 -3.38
CA ALA A 215 1.70 4.94 -3.82
C ALA A 215 1.42 3.43 -3.99
N TRP A 216 1.52 2.66 -2.90
CA TRP A 216 1.38 1.20 -2.91
C TRP A 216 -0.06 0.72 -3.11
N ALA A 217 -1.02 1.56 -2.76
CA ALA A 217 -2.44 1.19 -2.74
C ALA A 217 -3.10 1.16 -4.13
N GLY A 218 -2.39 1.60 -5.17
CA GLY A 218 -2.89 1.72 -6.53
C GLY A 218 -3.30 3.15 -6.89
N LEU A 219 -3.55 3.35 -8.17
CA LEU A 219 -3.81 4.65 -8.79
C LEU A 219 -5.17 4.65 -9.46
N SER A 220 -5.68 5.83 -9.77
CA SER A 220 -6.86 5.99 -10.63
C SER A 220 -6.59 6.99 -11.75
N VAL A 221 -7.10 6.71 -12.94
CA VAL A 221 -6.93 7.59 -14.10
C VAL A 221 -8.27 8.12 -14.60
N ASP A 222 -8.32 9.41 -14.89
CA ASP A 222 -9.38 10.07 -15.62
C ASP A 222 -8.92 10.28 -17.07
N HIS A 223 -9.33 9.37 -17.95
CA HIS A 223 -8.95 9.43 -19.37
C HIS A 223 -9.46 10.68 -20.07
N ALA A 224 -10.63 11.21 -19.66
CA ALA A 224 -11.19 12.39 -20.29
C ALA A 224 -10.40 13.67 -19.95
N ARG A 225 -9.85 13.75 -18.73
CA ARG A 225 -9.02 14.86 -18.29
C ARG A 225 -7.53 14.67 -18.56
N GLY A 226 -7.09 13.44 -18.80
CA GLY A 226 -5.68 13.09 -18.88
C GLY A 226 -4.96 13.21 -17.54
N VAL A 227 -5.65 12.89 -16.43
CA VAL A 227 -5.12 13.05 -15.07
C VAL A 227 -5.04 11.71 -14.36
N VAL A 228 -3.92 11.43 -13.72
CA VAL A 228 -3.76 10.31 -12.79
C VAL A 228 -3.80 10.83 -11.35
N TYR A 229 -4.59 10.15 -10.51
CA TYR A 229 -4.70 10.42 -9.08
C TYR A 229 -3.96 9.34 -8.32
N ALA A 230 -3.01 9.77 -7.49
CA ALA A 230 -2.11 8.88 -6.76
C ALA A 230 -2.16 9.18 -5.24
N PRO A 231 -2.58 8.21 -4.42
CA PRO A 231 -2.53 8.31 -2.98
C PRO A 231 -1.17 7.83 -2.49
N THR A 232 -0.50 8.59 -1.66
CA THR A 232 0.76 8.18 -1.05
C THR A 232 0.60 7.76 0.40
N GLY A 233 1.45 6.89 0.86
CA GLY A 233 1.58 6.47 2.25
C GLY A 233 2.57 7.33 3.01
N SER A 234 2.93 6.86 4.18
CA SER A 234 3.80 7.52 5.14
C SER A 234 5.23 7.67 4.64
N ALA A 235 5.94 8.64 5.21
CA ALA A 235 7.40 8.74 5.09
C ALA A 235 8.05 7.74 6.04
N THR A 236 9.18 7.15 5.65
CA THR A 236 9.88 6.19 6.50
C THR A 236 10.95 6.83 7.39
N PRO A 237 11.17 6.28 8.58
CA PRO A 237 10.40 5.23 9.29
C PRO A 237 9.01 5.73 9.73
N ASP A 238 8.00 4.87 9.68
CA ASP A 238 6.60 5.26 9.83
C ASP A 238 6.27 5.84 11.21
N PHE A 239 6.86 5.28 12.28
CA PHE A 239 6.59 5.66 13.66
C PHE A 239 7.69 6.52 14.31
N ASN A 240 8.72 6.90 13.54
CA ASN A 240 9.83 7.73 14.02
C ASN A 240 10.18 8.82 13.02
N GLY A 241 9.89 10.06 13.36
CA GLY A 241 10.13 11.23 12.52
C GLY A 241 11.42 12.01 12.83
N SER A 242 12.26 11.52 13.75
CA SER A 242 13.41 12.29 14.25
C SER A 242 14.41 12.72 13.17
N THR A 243 14.54 11.95 12.09
CA THR A 243 15.46 12.22 10.97
C THR A 243 14.83 13.00 9.82
N ARG A 244 13.50 13.21 9.84
CA ARG A 244 12.74 13.78 8.72
C ARG A 244 11.89 14.99 9.10
N LYS A 245 12.44 15.91 9.89
CA LYS A 245 11.74 17.13 10.36
C LYS A 245 11.10 17.90 9.21
N GLY A 246 9.91 18.45 9.46
CA GLY A 246 9.06 19.15 8.48
C GLY A 246 7.82 18.35 8.14
N ASP A 247 6.95 18.88 7.28
CA ASP A 247 5.64 18.25 6.97
C ASP A 247 5.73 17.07 6.00
N ASN A 248 6.90 16.84 5.40
CA ASN A 248 7.25 15.69 4.56
C ASN A 248 6.37 15.54 3.29
N LEU A 249 6.19 16.60 2.51
CA LEU A 249 5.56 16.48 1.18
C LEU A 249 6.45 15.60 0.26
N PHE A 250 5.90 14.58 -0.43
CA PHE A 250 4.49 14.26 -0.62
C PHE A 250 4.08 12.95 0.09
N ALA A 251 4.49 12.74 1.33
CA ALA A 251 3.91 11.67 2.14
C ALA A 251 2.45 11.99 2.49
N ASN A 252 1.63 10.94 2.69
CA ASN A 252 0.21 11.02 3.08
C ASN A 252 -0.58 12.03 2.23
N THR A 253 -0.38 12.00 0.92
CA THR A 253 -0.85 13.04 0.01
C THR A 253 -1.68 12.44 -1.12
N ILE A 254 -2.80 13.08 -1.46
CA ILE A 254 -3.53 12.82 -2.69
C ILE A 254 -2.93 13.72 -3.76
N LEU A 255 -2.30 13.12 -4.77
CA LEU A 255 -1.69 13.80 -5.90
C LEU A 255 -2.58 13.72 -7.14
N ALA A 256 -2.72 14.82 -7.87
CA ALA A 256 -3.18 14.82 -9.25
C ALA A 256 -2.03 15.20 -10.16
N LEU A 257 -1.67 14.29 -11.05
CA LEU A 257 -0.58 14.47 -12.00
C LEU A 257 -1.13 14.42 -13.43
N ASP A 258 -0.59 15.24 -14.32
CA ASP A 258 -0.80 15.06 -15.76
C ASP A 258 -0.31 13.67 -16.17
N ALA A 259 -1.17 12.87 -16.77
CA ALA A 259 -0.86 11.46 -17.05
C ALA A 259 0.21 11.29 -18.15
N ARG A 260 0.45 12.31 -19.00
CA ARG A 260 1.44 12.27 -20.09
C ARG A 260 2.83 12.71 -19.65
N SER A 261 2.88 13.70 -18.74
CA SER A 261 4.15 14.35 -18.33
C SER A 261 4.59 14.06 -16.91
N GLY A 262 3.67 13.61 -16.03
CA GLY A 262 3.92 13.49 -14.60
C GLY A 262 3.94 14.83 -13.86
N GLU A 263 3.61 15.94 -14.52
CA GLU A 263 3.54 17.26 -13.90
C GLU A 263 2.44 17.31 -12.83
N ARG A 264 2.75 17.85 -11.65
CA ARG A 264 1.79 18.00 -10.56
C ARG A 264 0.81 19.14 -10.86
N LEU A 265 -0.47 18.80 -11.00
CA LEU A 265 -1.55 19.75 -11.19
C LEU A 265 -2.02 20.33 -9.84
N TRP A 266 -2.26 19.43 -8.87
CA TRP A 266 -2.58 19.80 -7.49
C TRP A 266 -2.22 18.67 -6.53
N HIS A 267 -2.26 18.95 -5.23
CA HIS A 267 -2.11 17.95 -4.18
C HIS A 267 -2.91 18.37 -2.94
N TYR A 268 -3.21 17.39 -2.10
CA TYR A 268 -3.78 17.59 -0.78
C TYR A 268 -3.13 16.62 0.22
N GLN A 269 -2.40 17.17 1.20
CA GLN A 269 -1.78 16.37 2.25
C GLN A 269 -2.80 16.10 3.35
N THR A 270 -2.96 14.83 3.74
CA THR A 270 -3.98 14.37 4.69
C THR A 270 -3.44 14.18 6.10
N VAL A 271 -2.12 14.05 6.25
CA VAL A 271 -1.41 14.02 7.53
C VAL A 271 -0.07 14.73 7.36
N HIS A 272 0.21 15.70 8.22
CA HIS A 272 1.48 16.40 8.27
C HIS A 272 2.44 15.61 9.16
N HIS A 273 3.66 15.33 8.70
CA HIS A 273 4.69 14.64 9.48
C HIS A 273 4.13 13.40 10.20
N ASP A 274 3.68 12.42 9.43
CA ASP A 274 3.01 11.24 9.96
C ASP A 274 3.90 10.43 10.90
N LEU A 275 3.41 10.14 12.10
CA LEU A 275 4.03 9.31 13.15
C LEU A 275 3.14 8.11 13.53
N TRP A 276 2.10 7.82 12.73
CA TRP A 276 1.03 6.87 13.08
C TRP A 276 0.73 5.86 11.98
N ASP A 277 1.48 5.90 10.88
CA ASP A 277 1.23 5.07 9.69
C ASP A 277 -0.19 5.27 9.14
N ARG A 278 -0.57 6.54 8.90
CA ARG A 278 -1.90 6.94 8.42
C ARG A 278 -1.99 7.03 6.89
N ASP A 279 -1.58 5.98 6.22
CA ASP A 279 -1.58 5.86 4.76
C ASP A 279 -2.93 6.16 4.13
N LEU A 280 -2.87 6.64 2.89
CA LEU A 280 -3.96 6.57 1.93
C LEU A 280 -3.95 5.18 1.29
N SER A 281 -4.69 4.27 1.88
CA SER A 281 -4.53 2.82 1.73
C SER A 281 -5.26 2.18 0.55
N SER A 282 -5.96 2.97 -0.28
CA SER A 282 -6.69 2.47 -1.45
C SER A 282 -6.56 3.40 -2.65
N ALA A 283 -6.72 2.85 -3.85
CA ALA A 283 -6.82 3.68 -5.06
C ALA A 283 -8.02 4.64 -4.97
N PRO A 284 -7.88 5.92 -5.36
CA PRO A 284 -8.97 6.89 -5.30
C PRO A 284 -10.15 6.45 -6.18
N THR A 285 -11.38 6.66 -5.70
CA THR A 285 -12.59 6.48 -6.51
C THR A 285 -12.97 7.79 -7.17
N LEU A 286 -13.19 7.78 -8.49
CA LEU A 286 -13.68 8.95 -9.23
C LEU A 286 -15.20 8.88 -9.28
N ALA A 287 -15.85 9.88 -8.68
CA ALA A 287 -17.31 9.96 -8.57
C ALA A 287 -17.83 11.31 -9.08
N THR A 288 -19.12 11.36 -9.38
CA THR A 288 -19.86 12.61 -9.63
C THR A 288 -20.97 12.71 -8.60
N VAL A 289 -20.82 13.60 -7.66
CA VAL A 289 -21.78 13.79 -6.56
C VAL A 289 -22.67 15.00 -6.83
N THR A 290 -23.84 15.05 -6.16
CA THR A 290 -24.71 16.23 -6.19
C THR A 290 -24.54 17.00 -4.90
N ASP A 291 -24.06 18.24 -4.99
CA ASP A 291 -23.91 19.17 -3.89
C ASP A 291 -24.76 20.40 -4.16
N GLN A 292 -25.71 20.73 -3.27
CA GLN A 292 -26.65 21.85 -3.40
C GLN A 292 -27.34 21.91 -4.77
N GLY A 293 -27.72 20.73 -5.30
CA GLY A 293 -28.39 20.60 -6.60
C GLY A 293 -27.46 20.71 -7.83
N LYS A 294 -26.15 20.87 -7.64
CA LYS A 294 -25.15 20.92 -8.71
C LYS A 294 -24.33 19.66 -8.72
N LYS A 295 -24.08 19.13 -9.92
CA LYS A 295 -23.15 18.02 -10.10
C LYS A 295 -21.71 18.52 -9.94
N LYS A 296 -20.92 17.80 -9.15
CA LYS A 296 -19.50 18.01 -8.95
C LYS A 296 -18.75 16.73 -9.18
N ASP A 297 -17.71 16.78 -9.98
CA ASP A 297 -16.78 15.67 -10.14
C ASP A 297 -15.78 15.69 -8.99
N VAL A 298 -15.66 14.56 -8.29
CA VAL A 298 -14.84 14.45 -7.09
C VAL A 298 -13.90 13.26 -7.14
N VAL A 299 -12.80 13.41 -6.42
CA VAL A 299 -11.95 12.30 -5.96
C VAL A 299 -12.42 11.91 -4.56
N VAL A 300 -12.79 10.66 -4.37
CA VAL A 300 -13.14 10.08 -3.07
C VAL A 300 -11.98 9.22 -2.63
N GLN A 301 -11.32 9.58 -1.52
CA GLN A 301 -10.19 8.87 -0.97
C GLN A 301 -10.49 8.35 0.42
N ALA A 302 -10.51 7.03 0.56
CA ALA A 302 -10.54 6.37 1.85
C ALA A 302 -9.12 6.34 2.47
N SER A 303 -9.05 6.40 3.79
CA SER A 303 -7.78 6.43 4.52
C SER A 303 -7.73 5.46 5.70
N LYS A 304 -6.54 5.13 6.16
CA LYS A 304 -6.33 4.40 7.42
C LYS A 304 -6.94 5.11 8.63
N GLN A 305 -7.18 6.42 8.53
CA GLN A 305 -7.85 7.20 9.57
C GLN A 305 -9.33 6.83 9.78
N GLY A 306 -9.94 6.05 8.87
CA GLY A 306 -11.37 5.72 8.94
C GLY A 306 -12.28 6.87 8.50
N VAL A 307 -11.78 7.75 7.62
CA VAL A 307 -12.49 8.90 7.05
C VAL A 307 -12.39 8.90 5.53
N LEU A 308 -13.30 9.62 4.88
CA LEU A 308 -13.30 9.87 3.44
C LEU A 308 -12.92 11.33 3.16
N TYR A 309 -11.88 11.53 2.38
CA TYR A 309 -11.58 12.82 1.77
C TYR A 309 -12.33 12.95 0.46
N LEU A 310 -13.15 13.97 0.32
CA LEU A 310 -13.83 14.32 -0.92
C LEU A 310 -13.25 15.61 -1.45
N LEU A 311 -12.53 15.50 -2.56
CA LEU A 311 -11.84 16.65 -3.17
C LEU A 311 -12.43 16.92 -4.57
N ASP A 312 -12.57 18.18 -4.92
CA ASP A 312 -12.90 18.61 -6.27
C ASP A 312 -11.83 18.10 -7.25
N ARG A 313 -12.25 17.44 -8.32
CA ARG A 313 -11.36 16.71 -9.23
C ARG A 313 -10.40 17.60 -9.99
N ASP A 314 -10.82 18.85 -10.28
CA ASP A 314 -10.04 19.77 -11.07
C ASP A 314 -9.07 20.62 -10.22
N SER A 315 -9.45 20.94 -8.97
CA SER A 315 -8.71 21.86 -8.11
C SER A 315 -8.08 21.24 -6.86
N GLY A 316 -8.47 20.04 -6.48
CA GLY A 316 -8.04 19.40 -5.22
C GLY A 316 -8.63 20.04 -3.97
N LYS A 317 -9.56 21.00 -4.11
CA LYS A 317 -10.19 21.64 -2.94
C LYS A 317 -11.17 20.70 -2.27
N PRO A 318 -11.15 20.62 -0.92
CA PRO A 318 -12.13 19.82 -0.19
C PRO A 318 -13.57 20.29 -0.48
N ILE A 319 -14.48 19.32 -0.69
CA ILE A 319 -15.92 19.58 -0.86
C ILE A 319 -16.56 20.01 0.48
N PHE A 320 -16.13 19.38 1.56
CA PHE A 320 -16.51 19.74 2.92
C PHE A 320 -15.34 20.41 3.63
N PRO A 321 -15.59 21.36 4.54
CA PRO A 321 -14.52 21.96 5.32
C PRO A 321 -13.71 20.92 6.09
N ILE A 322 -12.40 21.04 6.05
CA ILE A 322 -11.45 20.27 6.85
C ILE A 322 -10.72 21.25 7.75
N GLU A 323 -10.72 20.99 9.04
CA GLU A 323 -10.17 21.91 10.04
C GLU A 323 -8.79 21.44 10.50
N GLU A 324 -7.85 22.36 10.67
CA GLU A 324 -6.58 22.11 11.33
C GLU A 324 -6.79 22.06 12.85
N VAL A 325 -6.52 20.91 13.47
CA VAL A 325 -6.65 20.73 14.91
C VAL A 325 -5.28 20.61 15.58
N PRO A 326 -5.10 21.19 16.79
CA PRO A 326 -3.84 21.08 17.52
C PRO A 326 -3.43 19.64 17.79
N THR A 327 -2.13 19.36 17.64
CA THR A 327 -1.51 18.06 17.90
C THR A 327 -0.59 18.15 19.12
N PRO A 328 -0.62 17.15 20.04
CA PRO A 328 0.36 17.09 21.12
C PRO A 328 1.79 17.02 20.58
N ALA A 329 2.71 17.68 21.27
CA ALA A 329 4.15 17.51 20.98
C ALA A 329 4.58 16.06 21.22
N SER A 330 5.57 15.58 20.46
CA SER A 330 6.16 14.27 20.71
C SER A 330 6.83 14.25 22.08
N PRO A 331 6.63 13.19 22.87
CA PRO A 331 7.34 13.00 24.13
C PRO A 331 8.78 12.50 23.96
N ILE A 332 9.19 12.21 22.72
CA ILE A 332 10.55 11.73 22.39
C ILE A 332 11.45 12.91 22.14
N ALA A 333 12.59 12.95 22.85
CA ALA A 333 13.56 14.02 22.71
C ALA A 333 14.14 14.09 21.29
N GLY A 334 14.05 15.28 20.68
CA GLY A 334 14.57 15.53 19.33
C GLY A 334 13.62 15.15 18.19
N GLU A 335 12.50 14.48 18.48
CA GLU A 335 11.47 14.22 17.48
C GLU A 335 10.58 15.46 17.28
N TYR A 336 10.23 15.71 16.03
CA TYR A 336 9.28 16.73 15.63
C TYR A 336 7.88 16.12 15.51
N ALA A 337 6.86 16.82 15.95
CA ALA A 337 5.47 16.55 15.60
C ALA A 337 4.90 17.82 14.98
N SER A 338 4.15 17.72 13.88
CA SER A 338 3.48 18.88 13.31
C SER A 338 2.52 19.49 14.34
N PRO A 339 2.47 20.82 14.50
CA PRO A 339 1.65 21.45 15.52
C PRO A 339 0.14 21.30 15.29
N THR A 340 -0.26 21.02 14.07
CA THR A 340 -1.65 20.77 13.68
C THR A 340 -1.78 19.58 12.74
N GLN A 341 -3.01 19.04 12.66
CA GLN A 341 -3.37 18.00 11.71
C GLN A 341 -4.74 18.26 11.10
N PRO A 342 -4.94 17.91 9.80
CA PRO A 342 -6.24 17.98 9.15
C PRO A 342 -7.23 17.01 9.80
N LYS A 343 -8.40 17.50 10.21
CA LYS A 343 -9.48 16.70 10.79
C LYS A 343 -10.71 16.74 9.88
N VAL A 344 -11.08 15.59 9.36
CA VAL A 344 -12.30 15.39 8.58
C VAL A 344 -13.46 15.10 9.53
N THR A 345 -14.55 15.84 9.35
CA THR A 345 -15.81 15.64 10.09
C THR A 345 -16.97 15.30 9.16
N LEU A 346 -16.86 15.63 7.88
CA LEU A 346 -17.86 15.33 6.85
C LEU A 346 -17.20 14.79 5.56
N PRO A 347 -17.74 13.73 4.93
CA PRO A 347 -18.80 12.89 5.51
C PRO A 347 -18.39 12.38 6.89
N GLU A 348 -19.38 11.99 7.72
CA GLU A 348 -19.08 11.42 9.02
C GLU A 348 -18.05 10.27 8.89
N PRO A 349 -17.08 10.16 9.81
CA PRO A 349 -16.14 9.05 9.82
C PRO A 349 -16.87 7.70 9.76
N PHE A 350 -16.39 6.78 8.95
CA PHE A 350 -16.99 5.45 8.81
C PHE A 350 -16.50 4.45 9.88
N THR A 351 -15.53 4.86 10.72
CA THR A 351 -15.10 4.17 11.94
C THR A 351 -15.26 5.06 13.15
N ARG A 352 -15.33 4.47 14.33
CA ARG A 352 -15.19 5.21 15.57
C ARG A 352 -13.82 5.88 15.62
N GLN A 353 -13.76 7.08 16.22
CA GLN A 353 -12.55 7.92 16.22
C GLN A 353 -11.90 8.01 17.61
N ALA A 354 -12.40 7.25 18.57
CA ALA A 354 -11.85 7.15 19.92
C ALA A 354 -11.99 5.73 20.45
N PHE A 355 -10.96 5.26 21.15
CA PHE A 355 -11.04 4.01 21.92
C PHE A 355 -11.41 4.33 23.35
N THR A 356 -12.54 3.78 23.82
CA THR A 356 -13.12 4.05 25.13
C THR A 356 -13.19 2.78 25.99
N PRO A 357 -13.29 2.86 27.33
CA PRO A 357 -13.29 1.69 28.20
C PRO A 357 -14.38 0.65 27.89
N ASP A 358 -15.53 1.08 27.37
CA ASP A 358 -16.63 0.21 26.96
C ASP A 358 -16.32 -0.62 25.71
N MET A 359 -15.23 -0.33 25.02
CA MET A 359 -14.72 -1.12 23.88
C MET A 359 -13.78 -2.26 24.30
N ILE A 360 -13.40 -2.32 25.57
CA ILE A 360 -12.58 -3.43 26.07
C ILE A 360 -13.38 -4.73 25.95
N THR A 361 -12.76 -5.76 25.38
CA THR A 361 -13.42 -7.05 25.14
C THR A 361 -14.07 -7.63 26.40
N ASP A 362 -15.25 -8.20 26.25
CA ASP A 362 -16.02 -8.91 27.30
C ASP A 362 -16.21 -10.41 26.98
N ILE A 363 -15.42 -10.94 26.05
CA ILE A 363 -15.52 -12.33 25.60
C ILE A 363 -15.37 -13.35 26.74
N ASN A 364 -14.55 -13.04 27.73
CA ASN A 364 -14.44 -13.72 29.00
C ASN A 364 -13.72 -12.82 30.04
N PRO A 365 -13.85 -13.11 31.36
CA PRO A 365 -13.23 -12.29 32.40
C PRO A 365 -11.70 -12.17 32.32
N GLU A 366 -11.01 -13.22 31.90
CA GLU A 366 -9.55 -13.26 31.77
C GLU A 366 -9.08 -12.32 30.65
N ALA A 367 -9.69 -12.41 29.46
CA ALA A 367 -9.42 -11.52 28.35
C ALA A 367 -9.74 -10.05 28.68
N HIS A 368 -10.87 -9.81 29.36
CA HIS A 368 -11.22 -8.48 29.81
C HIS A 368 -10.16 -7.91 30.78
N ALA A 369 -9.78 -8.67 31.80
CA ALA A 369 -8.77 -8.24 32.76
C ALA A 369 -7.40 -7.96 32.11
N TYR A 370 -7.00 -8.81 31.15
CA TYR A 370 -5.76 -8.65 30.42
C TYR A 370 -5.74 -7.35 29.60
N VAL A 371 -6.78 -7.12 28.79
CA VAL A 371 -6.86 -5.92 27.93
C VAL A 371 -7.05 -4.67 28.78
N LYS A 372 -7.85 -4.76 29.86
CA LYS A 372 -8.04 -3.64 30.79
C LYS A 372 -6.74 -3.19 31.45
N ALA A 373 -5.90 -4.12 31.88
CA ALA A 373 -4.61 -3.81 32.47
C ALA A 373 -3.70 -3.05 31.49
N GLN A 374 -3.72 -3.41 30.20
CA GLN A 374 -2.98 -2.70 29.16
C GLN A 374 -3.57 -1.31 28.88
N TYR A 375 -4.89 -1.19 28.84
CA TYR A 375 -5.58 0.09 28.70
C TYR A 375 -5.23 1.06 29.85
N ASP A 376 -5.27 0.56 31.09
CA ASP A 376 -4.98 1.38 32.28
C ASP A 376 -3.50 1.82 32.34
N ALA A 377 -2.58 1.05 31.76
CA ALA A 377 -1.16 1.37 31.69
C ALA A 377 -0.82 2.33 30.53
N ALA A 378 -1.69 2.45 29.53
CA ALA A 378 -1.48 3.30 28.38
C ALA A 378 -1.65 4.79 28.74
N ALA A 379 -1.03 5.65 27.92
CA ALA A 379 -1.28 7.09 27.98
C ALA A 379 -2.76 7.37 27.61
N PRO A 380 -3.38 8.42 28.18
CA PRO A 380 -4.74 8.80 27.83
C PRO A 380 -4.91 8.93 26.32
N PHE A 381 -5.99 8.37 25.78
CA PHE A 381 -6.23 8.38 24.34
C PHE A 381 -6.30 9.83 23.80
N ALA A 382 -5.58 10.08 22.71
CA ALA A 382 -5.77 11.24 21.84
C ALA A 382 -5.46 10.81 20.41
N TYR A 383 -6.30 11.19 19.46
CA TYR A 383 -6.27 10.67 18.09
C TYR A 383 -4.90 10.87 17.38
N PHE A 384 -4.28 12.01 17.57
CA PHE A 384 -2.95 12.35 17.06
C PHE A 384 -1.88 12.42 18.17
N ARG A 385 -1.96 11.52 19.16
CA ARG A 385 -0.89 11.41 20.17
C ARG A 385 0.31 10.73 19.54
N PRO A 386 1.49 11.39 19.44
CA PRO A 386 2.71 10.73 18.98
C PRO A 386 3.10 9.58 19.90
N PRO A 387 3.61 8.45 19.37
CA PRO A 387 4.13 7.36 20.17
C PRO A 387 5.23 7.84 21.12
N GLY A 388 5.22 7.33 22.35
CA GLY A 388 6.19 7.65 23.40
C GLY A 388 6.76 6.39 24.05
N LEU A 389 7.56 6.54 25.11
CA LEU A 389 8.06 5.41 25.91
C LEU A 389 6.93 4.73 26.69
N GLN A 390 5.92 5.50 27.11
CA GLN A 390 4.68 4.95 27.65
C GLN A 390 3.83 4.45 26.49
N PRO A 391 3.21 3.24 26.58
CA PRO A 391 2.33 2.74 25.54
C PRO A 391 1.20 3.72 25.22
N SER A 392 0.90 3.89 23.95
CA SER A 392 -0.21 4.69 23.44
C SER A 392 -1.17 3.81 22.65
N ILE A 393 -2.46 4.10 22.72
CA ILE A 393 -3.47 3.41 21.94
C ILE A 393 -3.56 4.08 20.57
N LEU A 394 -3.26 3.33 19.52
CA LEU A 394 -3.50 3.71 18.13
C LEU A 394 -4.86 3.15 17.69
N PHE A 395 -5.80 4.04 17.33
CA PHE A 395 -7.15 3.64 16.94
C PHE A 395 -7.75 4.60 15.89
N PRO A 396 -8.28 4.09 14.74
CA PRO A 396 -8.09 2.72 14.25
C PRO A 396 -6.61 2.32 14.27
N GLY A 397 -6.30 1.01 14.35
CA GLY A 397 -4.94 0.50 14.44
C GLY A 397 -4.10 0.74 13.17
N SER A 398 -2.92 0.14 13.08
CA SER A 398 -1.99 0.34 11.96
C SER A 398 -2.48 -0.26 10.64
N TYR A 399 -3.35 -1.28 10.67
CA TYR A 399 -4.05 -1.74 9.47
C TYR A 399 -5.06 -0.70 8.94
N GLY A 400 -5.49 0.24 9.81
CA GLY A 400 -6.34 1.37 9.47
C GLY A 400 -7.83 1.04 9.44
N GLY A 401 -8.65 2.11 9.40
CA GLY A 401 -10.10 2.01 9.24
C GLY A 401 -10.50 1.51 7.85
N ALA A 402 -9.70 1.77 6.82
CA ALA A 402 -9.79 1.18 5.49
C ALA A 402 -8.43 0.66 5.05
N ASN A 403 -8.42 -0.29 4.10
CA ASN A 403 -7.21 -0.85 3.53
C ASN A 403 -7.37 -0.98 1.99
N TRP A 404 -6.46 -1.67 1.32
CA TRP A 404 -6.31 -1.74 -0.14
C TRP A 404 -7.59 -2.06 -0.93
N GLY A 405 -8.57 -2.71 -0.33
CA GLY A 405 -9.85 -3.01 -0.97
C GLY A 405 -10.66 -1.76 -1.33
N GLY A 406 -10.43 -0.65 -0.64
CA GLY A 406 -11.14 0.61 -0.90
C GLY A 406 -12.64 0.51 -0.73
N GLY A 407 -13.38 1.27 -1.54
CA GLY A 407 -14.83 1.26 -1.54
C GLY A 407 -15.42 1.15 -2.94
N ALA A 408 -16.75 1.06 -3.02
CA ALA A 408 -17.51 1.01 -4.26
C ALA A 408 -18.51 2.17 -4.32
N TYR A 409 -18.59 2.83 -5.46
CA TYR A 409 -19.50 3.94 -5.69
C TYR A 409 -20.59 3.56 -6.70
N ASP A 410 -21.84 3.65 -6.27
CA ASP A 410 -23.01 3.48 -7.12
C ASP A 410 -23.49 4.84 -7.63
N PRO A 411 -23.32 5.14 -8.94
CA PRO A 411 -23.72 6.43 -9.51
C PRO A 411 -25.24 6.60 -9.65
N GLU A 412 -26.04 5.51 -9.57
CA GLU A 412 -27.50 5.59 -9.68
C GLU A 412 -28.14 6.00 -8.36
N THR A 413 -27.65 5.44 -7.25
CA THR A 413 -28.15 5.75 -5.91
C THR A 413 -27.35 6.84 -5.22
N ASN A 414 -26.18 7.21 -5.76
CA ASN A 414 -25.24 8.16 -5.18
C ASN A 414 -24.72 7.72 -3.80
N LEU A 415 -24.54 6.40 -3.62
CA LEU A 415 -24.03 5.80 -2.39
C LEU A 415 -22.59 5.31 -2.57
N TYR A 416 -21.81 5.48 -1.52
CA TYR A 416 -20.47 4.94 -1.42
C TYR A 416 -20.44 3.85 -0.34
N TYR A 417 -20.05 2.65 -0.72
CA TYR A 417 -19.96 1.48 0.15
C TYR A 417 -18.49 1.26 0.52
N ILE A 418 -18.21 1.08 1.79
CA ILE A 418 -16.85 0.85 2.27
C ILE A 418 -16.83 -0.21 3.37
N ASN A 419 -15.80 -1.06 3.33
CA ASN A 419 -15.48 -1.97 4.43
C ASN A 419 -14.69 -1.21 5.49
N ALA A 420 -15.09 -1.34 6.75
CA ALA A 420 -14.44 -0.71 7.88
C ALA A 420 -13.77 -1.75 8.80
N MET A 421 -12.60 -1.40 9.33
CA MET A 421 -11.92 -2.13 10.40
C MET A 421 -11.76 -1.22 11.63
N GLU A 422 -11.90 -1.81 12.80
CA GLU A 422 -11.80 -1.11 14.08
C GLU A 422 -10.94 -1.91 15.07
N ASP A 423 -9.80 -2.40 14.61
CA ASP A 423 -8.78 -2.95 15.50
C ASP A 423 -8.07 -1.83 16.25
N ALA A 424 -7.54 -2.14 17.43
CA ALA A 424 -6.73 -1.24 18.24
C ALA A 424 -5.34 -1.84 18.43
N ASN A 425 -4.30 -1.00 18.31
CA ASN A 425 -2.94 -1.39 18.65
C ASN A 425 -2.43 -0.61 19.85
N LEU A 426 -1.62 -1.27 20.66
CA LEU A 426 -0.73 -0.59 21.59
C LEU A 426 0.61 -0.40 20.94
N ILE A 427 1.08 0.84 20.93
CA ILE A 427 2.36 1.22 20.35
C ILE A 427 3.19 1.99 21.36
N ASN A 428 4.48 1.67 21.46
CA ASN A 428 5.44 2.45 22.24
C ASN A 428 6.81 2.44 21.57
N MET A 429 7.56 3.50 21.81
CA MET A 429 8.97 3.58 21.46
C MET A 429 9.80 2.92 22.55
N VAL A 430 10.87 2.27 22.17
CA VAL A 430 11.81 1.64 23.09
C VAL A 430 13.13 2.40 23.03
N ALA A 431 13.66 2.80 24.18
CA ALA A 431 14.99 3.38 24.25
C ALA A 431 16.02 2.28 23.92
N LEU A 432 16.81 2.52 22.88
CA LEU A 432 17.94 1.64 22.55
C LEU A 432 19.14 2.12 23.35
N GLU A 433 19.56 1.34 24.32
CA GLU A 433 20.88 1.54 24.91
C GLU A 433 21.92 1.14 23.85
N LEU A 434 22.77 2.11 23.44
CA LEU A 434 23.90 1.81 22.57
C LEU A 434 24.81 0.85 23.35
N ALA A 435 24.73 -0.41 23.00
CA ALA A 435 25.49 -1.47 23.62
C ALA A 435 26.98 -1.31 23.31
N SER A 436 27.81 -1.85 24.20
CA SER A 436 29.25 -1.97 24.10
C SER A 436 29.72 -2.58 22.76
N ASP A 437 31.00 -2.52 22.43
CA ASP A 437 31.64 -3.08 21.21
C ASP A 437 31.49 -4.62 21.02
N ASN A 438 30.56 -5.24 21.71
CA ASN A 438 30.31 -6.69 21.66
C ASN A 438 29.36 -7.05 20.52
N HIS A 439 29.73 -7.95 19.61
CA HIS A 439 28.94 -8.37 18.45
C HIS A 439 27.58 -8.99 18.80
N SER A 440 27.44 -9.63 19.97
CA SER A 440 26.13 -10.16 20.40
C SER A 440 25.12 -9.05 20.69
N ASP A 441 25.60 -7.96 21.26
CA ASP A 441 24.78 -6.81 21.62
C ASP A 441 24.36 -6.03 20.37
N GLN A 442 25.21 -6.01 19.33
CA GLN A 442 24.85 -5.43 18.03
C GLN A 442 23.75 -6.23 17.33
N GLY A 443 23.80 -7.57 17.38
CA GLY A 443 22.74 -8.43 16.83
C GLY A 443 21.40 -8.23 17.54
N GLU A 444 21.41 -8.11 18.86
CA GLU A 444 20.22 -7.80 19.64
C GLU A 444 19.66 -6.41 19.30
N LEU A 445 20.50 -5.43 19.13
CA LEU A 445 20.12 -4.09 18.72
C LEU A 445 19.44 -4.08 17.36
N ILE A 446 20.04 -4.74 16.36
CA ILE A 446 19.47 -4.90 15.02
C ILE A 446 18.11 -5.62 15.10
N PHE A 447 18.03 -6.69 15.90
CA PHE A 447 16.75 -7.39 16.10
C PHE A 447 15.68 -6.48 16.68
N LYS A 448 15.99 -5.72 17.72
CA LYS A 448 15.06 -4.77 18.34
C LYS A 448 14.63 -3.67 17.38
N GLN A 449 15.53 -3.17 16.53
CA GLN A 449 15.23 -2.12 15.56
C GLN A 449 14.38 -2.58 14.39
N HIS A 450 14.57 -3.82 13.91
CA HIS A 450 14.05 -4.25 12.62
C HIS A 450 13.13 -5.46 12.67
N CYS A 451 13.17 -6.24 13.75
CA CYS A 451 12.50 -7.54 13.79
C CYS A 451 11.47 -7.65 14.92
N SER A 452 11.72 -7.02 16.08
CA SER A 452 10.89 -7.20 17.29
C SER A 452 9.46 -6.70 17.10
N GLY A 453 9.23 -5.70 16.25
CA GLY A 453 7.89 -5.21 15.92
C GLY A 453 6.95 -6.31 15.37
N CYS A 454 7.49 -7.29 14.66
CA CYS A 454 6.74 -8.44 14.16
C CYS A 454 6.96 -9.72 14.99
N HIS A 455 8.19 -9.96 15.44
CA HIS A 455 8.53 -11.21 16.13
C HIS A 455 8.49 -11.13 17.67
N GLY A 456 8.16 -9.95 18.21
CA GLY A 456 8.11 -9.70 19.65
C GLY A 456 9.48 -9.59 20.30
N ASP A 457 9.61 -8.81 21.39
CA ASP A 457 10.90 -8.58 22.09
C ASP A 457 11.50 -9.85 22.72
N GLN A 458 10.67 -10.85 22.99
CA GLN A 458 11.05 -12.16 23.53
C GLN A 458 11.02 -13.27 22.46
N LEU A 459 11.03 -12.91 21.18
CA LEU A 459 10.98 -13.84 20.04
C LEU A 459 9.69 -14.68 19.98
N GLN A 460 8.63 -14.27 20.70
CA GLN A 460 7.38 -15.01 20.86
C GLN A 460 6.49 -15.01 19.61
N GLY A 461 6.75 -14.09 18.67
CA GLY A 461 5.93 -13.91 17.46
C GLY A 461 4.55 -13.31 17.74
N PHE A 462 3.80 -13.09 16.66
CA PHE A 462 2.39 -12.68 16.67
C PHE A 462 1.59 -13.57 15.72
N TYR A 463 1.12 -14.70 16.22
CA TYR A 463 0.30 -15.60 15.40
C TYR A 463 -1.03 -14.91 15.00
N PRO A 464 -1.51 -15.06 13.75
CA PRO A 464 -0.90 -15.85 12.64
C PRO A 464 0.06 -15.03 11.75
N TYR A 465 0.40 -13.80 12.10
CA TYR A 465 1.09 -12.84 11.23
C TYR A 465 2.61 -13.04 11.18
N ALA A 466 3.23 -13.31 12.32
CA ALA A 466 4.65 -13.56 12.42
C ALA A 466 4.94 -14.77 13.31
N PRO A 467 5.80 -15.72 12.89
CA PRO A 467 6.13 -16.88 13.69
C PRO A 467 6.99 -16.52 14.90
N ALA A 468 6.88 -17.33 15.96
CA ALA A 468 7.85 -17.31 17.05
C ALA A 468 9.24 -17.73 16.55
N LEU A 469 10.29 -17.10 17.06
CA LEU A 469 11.69 -17.41 16.74
C LEU A 469 12.40 -18.10 17.92
N VAL A 470 11.68 -18.49 18.97
CA VAL A 470 12.21 -19.19 20.16
C VAL A 470 12.71 -20.60 19.85
N ASP A 471 12.20 -21.23 18.80
CA ASP A 471 12.67 -22.53 18.32
C ASP A 471 13.38 -22.37 16.98
N ILE A 472 14.70 -22.27 17.05
CA ILE A 472 15.56 -22.02 15.90
C ILE A 472 15.60 -23.20 14.92
N SER A 473 15.08 -24.37 15.31
CA SER A 473 14.98 -25.54 14.43
C SER A 473 14.15 -25.26 13.16
N LEU A 474 13.21 -24.31 13.24
CA LEU A 474 12.41 -23.84 12.10
C LEU A 474 13.21 -23.04 11.07
N ILE A 475 14.38 -22.52 11.44
CA ILE A 475 15.20 -21.64 10.59
C ILE A 475 16.33 -22.45 9.90
N GLY A 476 16.55 -23.70 10.28
CA GLY A 476 17.60 -24.54 9.73
C GLY A 476 18.98 -24.17 10.27
N ASN A 477 19.78 -23.45 9.50
CA ASN A 477 21.12 -23.02 9.90
C ASN A 477 21.31 -21.50 9.66
N LYS A 478 22.44 -20.95 10.07
CA LYS A 478 22.75 -19.53 9.90
C LYS A 478 22.61 -19.05 8.46
N SER A 479 23.02 -19.86 7.48
CA SER A 479 22.93 -19.52 6.05
C SER A 479 21.49 -19.36 5.60
N ASP A 480 20.60 -20.29 6.02
CA ASP A 480 19.17 -20.25 5.67
C ASP A 480 18.49 -19.06 6.36
N ALA A 481 18.81 -18.77 7.62
CA ALA A 481 18.33 -17.62 8.34
C ALA A 481 18.73 -16.32 7.63
N MET A 482 20.01 -16.19 7.25
CA MET A 482 20.51 -15.03 6.50
C MET A 482 19.81 -14.89 5.14
N ALA A 483 19.59 -15.98 4.41
CA ALA A 483 18.87 -15.94 3.15
C ALA A 483 17.44 -15.42 3.35
N ILE A 484 16.74 -15.86 4.42
CA ILE A 484 15.39 -15.37 4.75
C ILE A 484 15.44 -13.87 5.10
N VAL A 485 16.41 -13.41 5.90
CA VAL A 485 16.54 -11.99 6.26
C VAL A 485 16.81 -11.15 5.00
N GLN A 486 17.70 -11.60 4.13
CA GLN A 486 18.08 -10.85 2.93
C GLN A 486 16.98 -10.82 1.86
N SER A 487 16.24 -11.91 1.67
CA SER A 487 15.24 -12.03 0.59
C SER A 487 13.79 -11.87 1.05
N GLY A 488 13.53 -11.93 2.36
CA GLY A 488 12.19 -12.05 2.91
C GLY A 488 11.59 -13.45 2.72
N LYS A 489 10.46 -13.72 3.38
CA LYS A 489 9.71 -14.96 3.20
C LYS A 489 8.25 -14.79 3.59
N GLY A 490 7.33 -15.10 2.67
CA GLY A 490 5.90 -14.91 2.92
C GLY A 490 5.56 -13.46 3.22
N ARG A 491 5.08 -13.16 4.42
CA ARG A 491 4.78 -11.78 4.86
C ARG A 491 6.00 -11.02 5.38
N MET A 492 7.12 -11.69 5.62
CA MET A 492 8.35 -11.04 6.05
C MET A 492 9.01 -10.31 4.88
N MET A 493 9.18 -9.01 5.00
CA MET A 493 9.90 -8.21 4.01
C MET A 493 11.40 -8.53 3.98
N ALA A 494 12.07 -8.17 2.89
CA ALA A 494 13.50 -8.31 2.75
C ALA A 494 14.24 -7.21 3.53
N PHE A 495 15.30 -7.59 4.23
CA PHE A 495 16.21 -6.68 4.97
C PHE A 495 17.62 -6.70 4.36
N ASN A 496 17.68 -6.68 3.02
CA ASN A 496 18.92 -6.77 2.25
C ASN A 496 19.89 -5.56 2.45
N TYR A 497 19.43 -4.51 3.07
CA TYR A 497 20.25 -3.34 3.44
C TYR A 497 21.06 -3.54 4.72
N LEU A 498 20.75 -4.57 5.53
CA LEU A 498 21.55 -4.92 6.69
C LEU A 498 22.87 -5.57 6.24
N SER A 499 23.97 -5.12 6.81
CA SER A 499 25.29 -5.75 6.58
C SER A 499 25.37 -7.10 7.29
N ASN A 500 26.14 -8.03 6.72
CA ASN A 500 26.41 -9.36 7.30
C ASN A 500 27.16 -9.28 8.62
#